data_d66ac675ee5b4fdfacb6096ff153e962
#
_entry.id   d66ac675ee5b4fdfacb6096ff153e962
#
_cell.length_a   1.000
_cell.length_b   1.000
_cell.length_c   1.000
_cell.angle_alpha   90.00
_cell.angle_beta   90.00
_cell.angle_gamma   90.00
#
_symmetry.space_group_name_H-M   'P 1'
#
loop_
_entity.id
_entity.type
_entity.pdbx_description
1 polymer ?
#
loop_
_entity_poly.entity_id
_entity_poly.type
_entity_poly.pdbx_seq_one_letter_code
_entity_poly.pdbx_strand_id
1 'polypeptide(L)'
;MFYNIITTKRDQWLSRPDCPASLLITYIEQRGKMRDAQVDAIKTYLYLKIECQNQPLAVLFKQGKFNTLSLDDIDNMPLSAAARMVFKESPAAVALYEFASLKDEKGKPIADALRKAVM
;
A
#
# COMPACT_ATOMS: atom_id res chain seq x y z
N MET A 1 1.92 -10.08 -2.78
CA MET A 1 2.53 -8.85 -3.30
C MET A 1 1.76 -7.61 -2.91
N PHE A 2 0.50 -7.46 -3.30
CA PHE A 2 -0.34 -6.38 -2.76
C PHE A 2 -0.43 -6.44 -1.24
N TYR A 3 -0.44 -7.65 -0.68
CA TYR A 3 -0.42 -7.86 0.75
C TYR A 3 0.79 -7.19 1.41
N ASN A 4 1.98 -7.28 0.81
CA ASN A 4 3.18 -6.65 1.36
C ASN A 4 3.08 -5.12 1.38
N ILE A 5 2.48 -4.52 0.35
CA ILE A 5 2.26 -3.08 0.31
C ILE A 5 1.30 -2.66 1.42
N ILE A 6 0.20 -3.38 1.55
CA ILE A 6 -0.82 -3.11 2.57
C ILE A 6 -0.23 -3.28 3.97
N THR A 7 0.53 -4.36 4.22
CA THR A 7 1.13 -4.59 5.53
C THR A 7 2.19 -3.55 5.88
N THR A 8 2.96 -3.06 4.91
CA THR A 8 3.93 -1.99 5.14
C THR A 8 3.23 -0.71 5.57
N LYS A 9 2.18 -0.31 4.86
CA LYS A 9 1.39 0.88 5.20
C LYS A 9 0.69 0.71 6.55
N ARG A 10 0.15 -0.49 6.82
CA ARG A 10 -0.45 -0.83 8.10
C ARG A 10 0.53 -0.66 9.25
N ASP A 11 1.75 -1.18 9.11
CA ASP A 11 2.76 -1.11 10.17
C ASP A 11 3.23 0.32 10.41
N GLN A 12 3.33 1.13 9.35
CA GLN A 12 3.59 2.56 9.48
C GLN A 12 2.49 3.27 10.27
N TRP A 13 1.23 2.94 10.00
CA TRP A 13 0.09 3.50 10.73
C TRP A 13 0.11 3.10 12.20
N LEU A 14 0.34 1.82 12.48
CA LEU A 14 0.39 1.32 13.86
C LEU A 14 1.55 1.92 14.66
N SER A 15 2.61 2.36 14.00
CA SER A 15 3.77 3.00 14.64
C SER A 15 3.54 4.45 15.01
N ARG A 16 2.47 5.08 14.54
CA ARG A 16 2.17 6.47 14.86
C ARG A 16 1.75 6.63 16.32
N PRO A 17 2.23 7.67 17.02
CA PRO A 17 1.85 7.90 18.42
C PRO A 17 0.35 8.10 18.62
N ASP A 18 -0.35 8.61 17.61
CA ASP A 18 -1.78 8.93 17.65
C ASP A 18 -2.68 7.82 17.09
N CYS A 19 -2.11 6.63 16.82
CA CYS A 19 -2.88 5.52 16.24
C CYS A 19 -3.94 5.02 17.24
N PRO A 20 -5.23 5.06 16.89
CA PRO A 20 -6.29 4.66 17.81
C PRO A 20 -6.31 3.15 18.12
N ALA A 21 -5.74 2.33 17.27
CA ALA A 21 -5.70 0.87 17.45
C ALA A 21 -4.47 0.38 18.21
N SER A 22 -3.49 1.23 18.46
CA SER A 22 -2.19 0.85 19.01
C SER A 22 -2.30 0.15 20.36
N LEU A 23 -3.10 0.71 21.29
CA LEU A 23 -3.30 0.14 22.63
C LEU A 23 -3.99 -1.22 22.57
N LEU A 24 -4.99 -1.36 21.69
CA LEU A 24 -5.71 -2.62 21.53
C LEU A 24 -4.78 -3.72 21.01
N ILE A 25 -3.95 -3.41 20.03
CA ILE A 25 -3.00 -4.37 19.48
C ILE A 25 -1.96 -4.77 20.55
N THR A 26 -1.43 -3.81 21.28
CA THR A 26 -0.50 -4.09 22.39
C THR A 26 -1.12 -5.01 23.42
N TYR A 27 -2.37 -4.76 23.79
CA TYR A 27 -3.12 -5.60 24.72
C TYR A 27 -3.26 -7.04 24.22
N ILE A 28 -3.64 -7.20 22.94
CA ILE A 28 -3.81 -8.52 22.33
C ILE A 28 -2.48 -9.28 22.29
N GLU A 29 -1.40 -8.61 21.93
CA GLU A 29 -0.06 -9.22 21.86
C GLU A 29 0.43 -9.65 23.25
N GLN A 30 0.20 -8.84 24.26
CA GLN A 30 0.64 -9.15 25.64
C GLN A 30 -0.14 -10.32 26.24
N ARG A 31 -1.38 -10.55 25.84
CA ARG A 31 -2.16 -11.68 26.31
C ARG A 31 -1.61 -13.03 25.85
N GLY A 32 -0.93 -13.07 24.70
CA GLY A 32 -0.29 -14.28 24.20
C GLY A 32 -1.22 -15.42 23.81
N LYS A 33 -2.54 -15.17 23.73
CA LYS A 33 -3.54 -16.21 23.43
C LYS A 33 -3.82 -16.39 21.95
N MET A 34 -3.40 -15.46 21.12
CA MET A 34 -3.61 -15.50 19.68
C MET A 34 -2.33 -15.86 18.96
N ARG A 35 -2.46 -16.61 17.86
CA ARG A 35 -1.34 -16.90 16.96
C ARG A 35 -0.96 -15.65 16.19
N ASP A 36 0.31 -15.57 15.75
CA ASP A 36 0.82 -14.44 15.01
C ASP A 36 -0.01 -14.11 13.77
N ALA A 37 -0.45 -15.13 13.04
CA ALA A 37 -1.30 -14.94 11.86
C ALA A 37 -2.65 -14.30 12.21
N GLN A 38 -3.23 -14.65 13.36
CA GLN A 38 -4.49 -14.07 13.81
C GLN A 38 -4.31 -12.60 14.21
N VAL A 39 -3.23 -12.28 14.91
CA VAL A 39 -2.91 -10.90 15.29
C VAL A 39 -2.67 -10.07 14.04
N ASP A 40 -1.95 -10.62 13.07
CA ASP A 40 -1.65 -9.94 11.81
C ASP A 40 -2.94 -9.65 11.03
N ALA A 41 -3.87 -10.59 10.98
CA ALA A 41 -5.16 -10.40 10.34
C ALA A 41 -5.98 -9.30 11.01
N ILE A 42 -5.96 -9.23 12.34
CA ILE A 42 -6.65 -8.19 13.10
C ILE A 42 -6.03 -6.81 12.80
N LYS A 43 -4.71 -6.72 12.78
CA LYS A 43 -4.01 -5.48 12.43
C LYS A 43 -4.43 -4.97 11.05
N THR A 44 -4.45 -5.84 10.06
CA THR A 44 -4.85 -5.50 8.69
C THR A 44 -6.32 -5.06 8.65
N TYR A 45 -7.20 -5.81 9.32
CA TYR A 45 -8.62 -5.46 9.39
C TYR A 45 -8.82 -4.06 9.98
N LEU A 46 -8.17 -3.77 11.11
CA LEU A 46 -8.32 -2.48 11.77
C LEU A 46 -7.77 -1.34 10.90
N TYR A 47 -6.64 -1.56 10.23
CA TYR A 47 -6.08 -0.58 9.31
C TYR A 47 -7.06 -0.24 8.19
N LEU A 48 -7.59 -1.25 7.52
CA LEU A 48 -8.53 -1.05 6.41
C LEU A 48 -9.85 -0.44 6.88
N LYS A 49 -10.31 -0.82 8.07
CA LYS A 49 -11.58 -0.32 8.62
C LYS A 49 -11.48 1.13 9.08
N ILE A 50 -10.42 1.47 9.81
CA ILE A 50 -10.27 2.77 10.48
C ILE A 50 -9.55 3.77 9.57
N GLU A 51 -8.29 3.50 9.24
CA GLU A 51 -7.46 4.45 8.47
C GLU A 51 -7.95 4.57 7.03
N CYS A 52 -8.34 3.47 6.42
CA CYS A 52 -8.82 3.45 5.04
C CYS A 52 -10.34 3.63 4.93
N GLN A 53 -11.02 3.88 6.04
CA GLN A 53 -12.45 4.18 6.11
C GLN A 53 -13.34 3.12 5.46
N ASN A 54 -12.89 1.86 5.47
CA ASN A 54 -13.62 0.72 4.92
C ASN A 54 -13.93 0.85 3.43
N GLN A 55 -13.10 1.59 2.69
CA GLN A 55 -13.27 1.77 1.25
C GLN A 55 -12.81 0.52 0.47
N PRO A 56 -13.42 0.22 -0.69
CA PRO A 56 -12.94 -0.85 -1.56
C PRO A 56 -11.48 -0.66 -1.96
N LEU A 57 -10.73 -1.75 -2.09
CA LEU A 57 -9.31 -1.70 -2.45
C LEU A 57 -9.07 -0.96 -3.77
N ALA A 58 -9.95 -1.17 -4.77
CA ALA A 58 -9.84 -0.49 -6.04
C ALA A 58 -9.90 1.04 -5.89
N VAL A 59 -10.77 1.53 -5.02
CA VAL A 59 -10.89 2.96 -4.72
C VAL A 59 -9.64 3.48 -4.04
N LEU A 60 -9.12 2.73 -3.06
CA LEU A 60 -7.91 3.11 -2.33
C LEU A 60 -6.70 3.22 -3.26
N PHE A 61 -6.54 2.28 -4.19
CA PHE A 61 -5.48 2.34 -5.19
C PHE A 61 -5.62 3.57 -6.09
N LYS A 62 -6.82 3.89 -6.54
CA LYS A 62 -7.08 5.07 -7.39
C LYS A 62 -6.80 6.37 -6.65
N GLN A 63 -7.06 6.41 -5.35
CA GLN A 63 -6.80 7.58 -4.52
C GLN A 63 -5.33 7.73 -4.14
N GLY A 64 -4.49 6.76 -4.47
CA GLY A 64 -3.08 6.79 -4.15
C GLY A 64 -2.75 6.42 -2.71
N LYS A 65 -3.68 5.78 -1.98
CA LYS A 65 -3.48 5.40 -0.57
C LYS A 65 -2.27 4.51 -0.36
N PHE A 66 -1.98 3.64 -1.33
CA PHE A 66 -0.88 2.69 -1.25
C PHE A 66 0.33 3.13 -2.08
N ASN A 67 0.36 4.38 -2.53
CA ASN A 67 1.52 4.91 -3.27
C ASN A 67 2.74 5.00 -2.36
N THR A 68 3.90 4.64 -2.90
CA THR A 68 5.17 4.70 -2.17
C THR A 68 6.05 5.84 -2.64
N LEU A 69 5.81 6.38 -3.85
CA LEU A 69 6.60 7.48 -4.39
C LEU A 69 6.23 8.81 -3.72
N SER A 70 7.25 9.54 -3.27
CA SER A 70 7.10 10.91 -2.77
C SER A 70 7.22 11.92 -3.91
N LEU A 71 6.92 13.19 -3.64
CA LEU A 71 7.13 14.27 -4.61
C LEU A 71 8.61 14.41 -4.99
N ASP A 72 9.52 14.21 -4.03
CA ASP A 72 10.95 14.25 -4.29
C ASP A 72 11.38 13.11 -5.22
N ASP A 73 10.81 11.91 -5.03
CA ASP A 73 11.08 10.76 -5.90
C ASP A 73 10.66 11.07 -7.34
N ILE A 74 9.49 11.69 -7.52
CA ILE A 74 8.99 12.08 -8.84
C ILE A 74 9.92 13.11 -9.51
N ASP A 75 10.40 14.08 -8.74
CA ASP A 75 11.31 15.11 -9.26
C ASP A 75 12.65 14.53 -9.73
N ASN A 76 13.09 13.44 -9.13
CA ASN A 76 14.36 12.78 -9.46
C ASN A 76 14.24 11.72 -10.56
N MET A 77 13.03 11.44 -11.04
CA MET A 77 12.82 10.45 -12.09
C MET A 77 13.22 11.03 -13.46
N PRO A 78 13.75 10.17 -14.38
CA PRO A 78 14.13 10.61 -15.73
C PRO A 78 12.87 10.76 -16.61
N LEU A 79 12.01 11.70 -16.26
CA LEU A 79 10.75 11.96 -16.95
C LEU A 79 10.77 13.36 -17.54
N SER A 80 9.95 13.55 -18.59
CA SER A 80 9.70 14.90 -19.12
C SER A 80 8.98 15.76 -18.07
N ALA A 81 9.08 17.09 -18.22
CA ALA A 81 8.39 18.00 -17.30
C ALA A 81 6.87 17.77 -17.32
N ALA A 82 6.29 17.49 -18.49
CA ALA A 82 4.87 17.20 -18.61
C ALA A 82 4.47 15.94 -17.85
N ALA A 83 5.26 14.86 -17.95
CA ALA A 83 5.01 13.62 -17.25
C ALA A 83 5.11 13.80 -15.73
N ARG A 84 6.09 14.58 -15.25
CA ARG A 84 6.21 14.88 -13.82
C ARG A 84 5.00 15.65 -13.32
N MET A 85 4.46 16.58 -14.07
CA MET A 85 3.26 17.32 -13.70
C MET A 85 2.07 16.39 -13.54
N VAL A 86 1.89 15.47 -14.49
CA VAL A 86 0.79 14.48 -14.43
C VAL A 86 0.91 13.64 -13.15
N PHE A 87 2.10 13.16 -12.81
CA PHE A 87 2.30 12.35 -11.60
C PHE A 87 2.05 13.16 -10.33
N LYS A 88 2.43 14.44 -10.30
CA LYS A 88 2.20 15.29 -9.13
C LYS A 88 0.71 15.60 -8.93
N GLU A 89 -0.06 15.71 -9.99
CA GLU A 89 -1.47 16.08 -9.94
C GLU A 89 -2.43 14.88 -9.83
N SER A 90 -1.99 13.68 -10.25
CA SER A 90 -2.86 12.50 -10.31
C SER A 90 -2.30 11.34 -9.49
N PRO A 91 -2.83 11.11 -8.28
CA PRO A 91 -2.48 9.91 -7.52
C PRO A 91 -2.74 8.60 -8.26
N ALA A 92 -3.77 8.58 -9.12
CA ALA A 92 -4.08 7.40 -9.94
C ALA A 92 -2.97 7.10 -10.95
N ALA A 93 -2.36 8.12 -11.54
CA ALA A 93 -1.24 7.93 -12.47
C ALA A 93 -0.03 7.33 -11.77
N VAL A 94 0.28 7.79 -10.56
CA VAL A 94 1.35 7.23 -9.72
C VAL A 94 1.06 5.77 -9.38
N ALA A 95 -0.17 5.47 -9.00
CA ALA A 95 -0.60 4.11 -8.67
C ALA A 95 -0.42 3.16 -9.87
N LEU A 96 -0.80 3.60 -11.07
CA LEU A 96 -0.60 2.82 -12.30
C LEU A 96 0.88 2.59 -12.58
N TYR A 97 1.70 3.61 -12.43
CA TYR A 97 3.13 3.49 -12.64
C TYR A 97 3.76 2.49 -11.66
N GLU A 98 3.44 2.58 -10.38
CA GLU A 98 3.94 1.67 -9.37
C GLU A 98 3.45 0.24 -9.62
N PHE A 99 2.19 0.08 -10.02
CA PHE A 99 1.65 -1.22 -10.38
C PHE A 99 2.42 -1.84 -11.56
N ALA A 100 2.68 -1.04 -12.60
CA ALA A 100 3.43 -1.50 -13.77
C ALA A 100 4.88 -1.88 -13.42
N SER A 101 5.43 -1.29 -12.36
CA SER A 101 6.80 -1.55 -11.89
C SER A 101 6.91 -2.72 -10.92
N LEU A 102 5.78 -3.28 -10.45
CA LEU A 102 5.80 -4.40 -9.52
C LEU A 102 6.35 -5.65 -10.19
N LYS A 103 7.11 -6.41 -9.40
CA LYS A 103 7.70 -7.68 -9.83
C LYS A 103 7.18 -8.81 -8.97
N ASP A 104 7.05 -10.00 -9.57
CA ASP A 104 6.70 -11.20 -8.82
C ASP A 104 7.92 -11.71 -8.03
N GLU A 105 7.75 -12.83 -7.32
CA GLU A 105 8.82 -13.43 -6.50
C GLU A 105 10.04 -13.83 -7.32
N LYS A 106 9.86 -14.04 -8.62
CA LYS A 106 10.94 -14.41 -9.56
C LYS A 106 11.58 -13.20 -10.22
N GLY A 107 11.16 -11.99 -9.87
CA GLY A 107 11.69 -10.75 -10.43
C GLY A 107 11.09 -10.35 -11.77
N LYS A 108 10.02 -11.00 -12.23
CA LYS A 108 9.35 -10.65 -13.49
C LYS A 108 8.31 -9.56 -13.25
N PRO A 109 8.20 -8.54 -14.13
CA PRO A 109 7.16 -7.53 -14.02
C PRO A 109 5.77 -8.17 -14.14
N ILE A 110 4.89 -7.85 -13.20
CA ILE A 110 3.53 -8.40 -13.18
C ILE A 110 2.68 -7.85 -14.30
N ALA A 111 2.92 -6.60 -14.71
CA ALA A 111 2.23 -6.01 -15.84
C ALA A 111 2.45 -6.80 -17.13
N ASP A 112 3.65 -7.37 -17.33
CA ASP A 112 3.93 -8.22 -18.48
C ASP A 112 3.09 -9.50 -18.47
N ALA A 113 2.96 -10.14 -17.30
CA ALA A 113 2.14 -11.34 -17.15
C ALA A 113 0.66 -11.03 -17.44
N LEU A 114 0.15 -9.91 -16.95
CA LEU A 114 -1.22 -9.48 -17.22
C LEU A 114 -1.43 -9.16 -18.69
N ARG A 115 -0.47 -8.47 -19.32
CA ARG A 115 -0.55 -8.17 -20.74
C ARG A 115 -0.60 -9.42 -21.59
N LYS A 116 0.24 -10.41 -21.27
CA LYS A 116 0.24 -11.70 -21.97
C LYS A 116 -1.05 -12.47 -21.78
N ALA A 117 -1.66 -12.37 -20.60
CA ALA A 117 -2.93 -13.05 -20.33
C ALA A 117 -4.10 -12.44 -21.10
N VAL A 118 -4.06 -11.15 -21.39
CA VAL A 118 -5.11 -10.43 -22.10
C VAL A 118 -4.97 -10.55 -23.61
N MET A 119 -3.76 -10.74 -24.10
CA MET A 119 -3.47 -10.91 -25.52
C MET A 119 -3.50 -12.37 -25.94
#